data_7cf29fe43601b196f8900e441bd7e539
#
_entry.id   7cf29fe43601b196f8900e441bd7e539
#
_cell.length_a   1.000
_cell.length_b   1.000
_cell.length_c   1.000
_cell.angle_alpha   90.00
_cell.angle_beta   90.00
_cell.angle_gamma   90.00
#
_symmetry.space_group_name_H-M   'P 1'
#
loop_
_entity.id
_entity.type
_entity.pdbx_description
1 polymer ?
#
loop_
_entity_poly.entity_id
_entity_poly.type
_entity_poly.pdbx_seq_one_letter_code
_entity_poly.pdbx_strand_id
1 'polypeptide(L)'
;MSIPDERTGRRHLPLSVLDELLDDAAVAVDCLSAIVRVCAEATGKAVTLFDRQGHVVASSRPDAGRQTTFPPLREIVRGHTTTPTSADPVLLPAELGTGLSRRKILSAIVERGEHLGWLVVDEQPTPFHPTDEYVTLRCARRIGAQFLTQRRITRVAWNARSALARQLVRGSGAWADLAAGAEYLGVNVHAHRALVYVRESEGTPEDLDRSLVEHTERALGLEVLSTRGSEGILLLIEAPDHVASPTVVRRITASLETAAAELNPTGGLIAGVSSVYEPESFARAYREAREVVRCIDRFTHGTGNRVLAVDDLGPARLFLANGEVSAIRHFIDDMLGPLLDEDAASTELIRTLAVWFEQNRGMRRTATRLGVHENTVRLRLSRVHVLTGLNVTGDASHQLSIHTALLVLRLRDHPAFHIESRCAETDEPKRIDTLPDERRSA
;
A
#
# COMPACT_ATOMS: atom_id res chain seq x y z
N MET A 1 -51.88 11.50 -18.45
CA MET A 1 -52.65 10.60 -19.34
C MET A 1 -51.58 9.91 -20.20
N SER A 2 -51.21 8.66 -19.86
CA SER A 2 -50.12 7.92 -20.53
C SER A 2 -50.69 7.25 -21.77
N ILE A 3 -50.07 7.46 -22.94
CA ILE A 3 -50.39 6.78 -24.20
C ILE A 3 -49.69 5.39 -24.11
N PRO A 4 -50.44 4.28 -24.17
CA PRO A 4 -49.79 2.97 -24.20
C PRO A 4 -49.25 2.69 -25.61
N ASP A 5 -47.99 2.35 -25.72
CA ASP A 5 -47.44 1.73 -26.94
C ASP A 5 -47.96 0.28 -27.01
N GLU A 6 -48.85 0.00 -27.96
CA GLU A 6 -49.55 -1.29 -28.09
C GLU A 6 -48.65 -2.49 -28.44
N ARG A 7 -47.34 -2.28 -28.67
CA ARG A 7 -46.42 -3.34 -29.09
C ARG A 7 -45.63 -4.02 -27.95
N THR A 8 -45.58 -3.44 -26.75
CA THR A 8 -44.72 -4.01 -25.69
C THR A 8 -45.38 -4.09 -24.30
N GLY A 9 -46.61 -3.60 -24.09
CA GLY A 9 -47.34 -3.73 -22.82
C GLY A 9 -46.70 -3.09 -21.58
N ARG A 10 -45.62 -2.29 -21.71
CA ARG A 10 -44.91 -1.61 -20.62
C ARG A 10 -45.33 -0.13 -20.55
N ARG A 11 -45.68 0.30 -19.34
CA ARG A 11 -45.88 1.72 -19.02
C ARG A 11 -44.48 2.35 -18.87
N HIS A 12 -44.10 3.20 -19.81
CA HIS A 12 -42.94 4.08 -19.61
C HIS A 12 -43.21 5.00 -18.42
N LEU A 13 -42.28 5.07 -17.49
CA LEU A 13 -42.35 5.99 -16.36
C LEU A 13 -42.41 7.43 -16.89
N PRO A 14 -43.37 8.28 -16.46
CA PRO A 14 -43.34 9.68 -16.77
C PRO A 14 -42.02 10.32 -16.30
N LEU A 15 -41.46 11.26 -17.06
CA LEU A 15 -40.18 11.89 -16.75
C LEU A 15 -40.18 12.61 -15.39
N SER A 16 -41.35 13.16 -14.97
CA SER A 16 -41.53 13.76 -13.64
C SER A 16 -41.34 12.72 -12.52
N VAL A 17 -41.84 11.51 -12.73
CA VAL A 17 -41.69 10.41 -11.76
C VAL A 17 -40.24 9.90 -11.72
N LEU A 18 -39.50 9.93 -12.83
CA LEU A 18 -38.10 9.56 -12.87
C LEU A 18 -37.25 10.49 -11.98
N ASP A 19 -37.47 11.79 -12.04
CA ASP A 19 -36.72 12.74 -11.23
C ASP A 19 -36.99 12.57 -9.72
N GLU A 20 -38.24 12.34 -9.32
CA GLU A 20 -38.59 12.01 -7.93
C GLU A 20 -37.90 10.75 -7.45
N LEU A 21 -37.92 9.66 -8.25
CA LEU A 21 -37.24 8.42 -7.92
C LEU A 21 -35.71 8.57 -7.83
N LEU A 22 -35.11 9.40 -8.67
CA LEU A 22 -33.69 9.71 -8.62
C LEU A 22 -33.33 10.56 -7.40
N ASP A 23 -34.20 11.45 -6.95
CA ASP A 23 -34.00 12.22 -5.73
C ASP A 23 -34.09 11.34 -4.49
N ASP A 24 -35.06 10.44 -4.42
CA ASP A 24 -35.19 9.46 -3.36
C ASP A 24 -33.97 8.49 -3.33
N ALA A 25 -33.55 8.02 -4.51
CA ALA A 25 -32.38 7.15 -4.62
C ALA A 25 -31.08 7.84 -4.18
N ALA A 26 -30.98 9.14 -4.37
CA ALA A 26 -29.79 9.91 -4.03
C ALA A 26 -29.57 10.08 -2.51
N VAL A 27 -30.61 9.95 -1.70
CA VAL A 27 -30.52 10.00 -0.22
C VAL A 27 -30.42 8.61 0.43
N ALA A 28 -30.50 7.54 -0.37
CA ALA A 28 -30.35 6.18 0.13
C ALA A 28 -28.94 5.92 0.64
N VAL A 29 -28.79 4.99 1.60
CA VAL A 29 -27.50 4.59 2.18
C VAL A 29 -26.52 4.12 1.10
N ASP A 30 -27.00 3.31 0.14
CA ASP A 30 -26.25 2.93 -1.07
C ASP A 30 -26.88 3.63 -2.28
N CYS A 31 -26.61 4.91 -2.41
CA CYS A 31 -27.20 5.77 -3.42
C CYS A 31 -26.80 5.36 -4.85
N LEU A 32 -25.58 4.87 -5.07
CA LEU A 32 -25.15 4.46 -6.41
C LEU A 32 -25.91 3.23 -6.90
N SER A 33 -26.02 2.19 -6.07
CA SER A 33 -26.84 1.01 -6.40
C SER A 33 -28.33 1.33 -6.52
N ALA A 34 -28.83 2.28 -5.73
CA ALA A 34 -30.20 2.73 -5.83
C ALA A 34 -30.47 3.44 -7.17
N ILE A 35 -29.60 4.36 -7.62
CA ILE A 35 -29.73 5.03 -8.92
C ILE A 35 -29.61 4.03 -10.07
N VAL A 36 -28.68 3.08 -10.01
CA VAL A 36 -28.54 2.00 -11.02
C VAL A 36 -29.83 1.19 -11.12
N ARG A 37 -30.49 0.90 -10.00
CA ARG A 37 -31.76 0.19 -9.97
C ARG A 37 -32.89 1.00 -10.58
N VAL A 38 -33.01 2.30 -10.25
CA VAL A 38 -33.99 3.21 -10.88
C VAL A 38 -33.78 3.24 -12.39
N CYS A 39 -32.53 3.34 -12.86
CA CYS A 39 -32.22 3.29 -14.29
C CYS A 39 -32.68 1.96 -14.92
N ALA A 40 -32.45 0.84 -14.27
CA ALA A 40 -32.85 -0.49 -14.74
C ALA A 40 -34.37 -0.66 -14.78
N GLU A 41 -35.10 -0.14 -13.80
CA GLU A 41 -36.56 -0.15 -13.74
C GLU A 41 -37.16 0.72 -14.80
N ALA A 42 -36.65 1.95 -15.00
CA ALA A 42 -37.13 2.89 -15.99
C ALA A 42 -36.89 2.42 -17.43
N THR A 43 -35.75 1.82 -17.73
CA THR A 43 -35.42 1.27 -19.06
C THR A 43 -35.93 -0.14 -19.24
N GLY A 44 -36.18 -0.89 -18.15
CA GLY A 44 -36.46 -2.32 -18.18
C GLY A 44 -35.30 -3.16 -18.67
N LYS A 45 -34.06 -2.69 -18.46
CA LYS A 45 -32.84 -3.28 -18.99
C LYS A 45 -31.81 -3.54 -17.90
N ALA A 46 -30.77 -4.32 -18.22
CA ALA A 46 -29.66 -4.49 -17.33
C ALA A 46 -28.74 -3.25 -17.37
N VAL A 47 -28.40 -2.75 -16.18
CA VAL A 47 -27.58 -1.55 -16.02
C VAL A 47 -26.39 -1.88 -15.13
N THR A 48 -25.20 -1.44 -15.54
CA THR A 48 -23.96 -1.61 -14.76
C THR A 48 -23.18 -0.30 -14.71
N LEU A 49 -22.74 0.05 -13.54
CA LEU A 49 -21.88 1.19 -13.26
C LEU A 49 -20.44 0.71 -13.09
N PHE A 50 -19.54 1.31 -13.83
CA PHE A 50 -18.10 1.04 -13.76
C PHE A 50 -17.34 2.27 -13.26
N ASP A 51 -16.23 2.05 -12.57
CA ASP A 51 -15.26 3.10 -12.23
C ASP A 51 -14.38 3.49 -13.45
N ARG A 52 -13.43 4.39 -13.24
CA ARG A 52 -12.46 4.83 -14.27
C ARG A 52 -11.57 3.70 -14.77
N GLN A 53 -11.29 2.70 -13.94
CA GLN A 53 -10.46 1.53 -14.22
C GLN A 53 -11.23 0.44 -14.96
N GLY A 54 -12.57 0.49 -14.92
CA GLY A 54 -13.46 -0.50 -15.52
C GLY A 54 -13.92 -1.59 -14.54
N HIS A 55 -13.73 -1.38 -13.23
CA HIS A 55 -14.30 -2.27 -12.22
C HIS A 55 -15.77 -1.96 -11.99
N VAL A 56 -16.54 -3.00 -11.69
CA VAL A 56 -17.96 -2.85 -11.37
C VAL A 56 -18.13 -2.19 -10.01
N VAL A 57 -18.79 -1.03 -9.99
CA VAL A 57 -19.17 -0.32 -8.75
C VAL A 57 -20.56 -0.74 -8.29
N ALA A 58 -21.51 -0.83 -9.22
CA ALA A 58 -22.87 -1.26 -8.95
C ALA A 58 -23.49 -1.95 -10.18
N SER A 59 -24.39 -2.90 -9.98
CA SER A 59 -25.10 -3.57 -11.06
C SER A 59 -26.54 -3.90 -10.66
N SER A 60 -27.46 -3.78 -11.62
CA SER A 60 -28.84 -4.21 -11.45
C SER A 60 -29.01 -5.74 -11.49
N ARG A 61 -27.97 -6.49 -11.90
CA ARG A 61 -27.95 -7.97 -11.90
C ARG A 61 -27.01 -8.49 -10.81
N PRO A 62 -27.50 -9.39 -9.92
CA PRO A 62 -26.68 -9.92 -8.82
C PRO A 62 -25.46 -10.75 -9.30
N ASP A 63 -25.53 -11.33 -10.50
CA ASP A 63 -24.44 -12.19 -11.05
C ASP A 63 -23.41 -11.45 -11.90
N ALA A 64 -23.53 -10.14 -12.10
CA ALA A 64 -22.60 -9.37 -12.91
C ALA A 64 -21.16 -9.33 -12.35
N GLY A 65 -21.00 -9.57 -11.06
CA GLY A 65 -19.68 -9.69 -10.42
C GLY A 65 -18.88 -10.95 -10.77
N ARG A 66 -19.51 -11.95 -11.39
CA ARG A 66 -18.86 -13.21 -11.83
C ARG A 66 -18.58 -13.30 -13.32
N GLN A 67 -19.17 -12.43 -14.13
CA GLN A 67 -18.94 -12.36 -15.58
C GLN A 67 -18.19 -11.08 -15.92
N THR A 68 -16.96 -10.99 -15.51
CA THR A 68 -16.22 -9.80 -15.71
C THR A 68 -14.86 -9.98 -16.23
N THR A 69 -14.79 -10.07 -17.47
CA THR A 69 -13.83 -9.26 -18.18
C THR A 69 -14.58 -8.66 -19.33
N PHE A 70 -15.19 -7.50 -19.06
CA PHE A 70 -15.41 -6.62 -20.19
C PHE A 70 -14.05 -6.44 -20.86
N PRO A 71 -13.95 -6.61 -22.20
CA PRO A 71 -12.78 -6.13 -22.93
C PRO A 71 -12.61 -4.69 -22.45
N PRO A 72 -11.36 -4.22 -22.23
CA PRO A 72 -11.14 -2.97 -21.53
C PRO A 72 -12.03 -1.91 -22.18
N LEU A 73 -13.03 -1.43 -21.45
CA LEU A 73 -13.95 -0.37 -21.90
C LEU A 73 -13.15 0.78 -22.52
N ARG A 74 -11.90 0.97 -22.07
CA ARG A 74 -10.95 1.91 -22.65
C ARG A 74 -10.62 1.64 -24.13
N GLU A 75 -10.54 0.41 -24.58
CA GLU A 75 -10.24 0.08 -25.98
C GLU A 75 -11.47 0.27 -26.87
N ILE A 76 -12.64 -0.12 -26.36
CA ILE A 76 -13.91 0.10 -27.05
C ILE A 76 -14.20 1.60 -27.18
N VAL A 77 -13.95 2.38 -26.11
CA VAL A 77 -14.18 3.81 -26.10
C VAL A 77 -13.16 4.57 -26.96
N ARG A 78 -11.89 4.14 -27.03
CA ARG A 78 -10.88 4.74 -27.92
C ARG A 78 -11.24 4.63 -29.40
N GLY A 79 -11.96 3.60 -29.79
CA GLY A 79 -12.47 3.44 -31.15
C GLY A 79 -13.64 4.37 -31.50
N HIS A 80 -14.36 4.90 -30.49
CA HIS A 80 -15.63 5.63 -30.70
C HIS A 80 -15.63 7.06 -30.13
N THR A 81 -14.73 7.42 -29.19
CA THR A 81 -14.64 8.77 -28.63
C THR A 81 -13.22 9.14 -28.23
N THR A 82 -12.77 10.32 -28.61
CA THR A 82 -11.39 10.79 -28.35
C THR A 82 -11.12 11.23 -26.92
N THR A 83 -12.13 11.52 -26.13
CA THR A 83 -12.08 11.72 -24.65
C THR A 83 -13.51 11.93 -24.19
N PRO A 84 -13.99 11.32 -23.11
CA PRO A 84 -15.34 11.57 -22.62
C PRO A 84 -15.37 12.96 -21.93
N THR A 85 -15.57 13.99 -22.72
CA THR A 85 -15.78 15.37 -22.25
C THR A 85 -17.23 15.67 -21.99
N SER A 86 -18.15 14.83 -22.48
CA SER A 86 -19.59 14.97 -22.31
C SER A 86 -20.20 13.69 -21.76
N ALA A 87 -21.25 13.84 -20.95
CA ALA A 87 -22.07 12.72 -20.45
C ALA A 87 -23.06 12.20 -21.49
N ASP A 88 -23.06 12.73 -22.72
CA ASP A 88 -24.02 12.34 -23.75
C ASP A 88 -23.88 10.84 -24.05
N PRO A 89 -25.02 10.12 -24.07
CA PRO A 89 -25.04 8.69 -24.34
C PRO A 89 -24.56 8.38 -25.76
N VAL A 90 -23.76 7.31 -25.88
CA VAL A 90 -23.32 6.79 -27.17
C VAL A 90 -23.87 5.38 -27.33
N LEU A 91 -24.52 5.12 -28.46
CA LEU A 91 -24.99 3.80 -28.82
C LEU A 91 -23.82 2.99 -29.43
N LEU A 92 -23.34 1.98 -28.74
CA LEU A 92 -22.33 1.06 -29.23
C LEU A 92 -23.01 -0.05 -30.04
N PRO A 93 -22.57 -0.33 -31.29
CA PRO A 93 -23.07 -1.45 -32.08
C PRO A 93 -22.68 -2.78 -31.46
N ALA A 94 -23.41 -3.84 -31.79
CA ALA A 94 -22.99 -5.19 -31.50
C ALA A 94 -21.79 -5.54 -32.37
N GLU A 95 -20.69 -5.95 -31.77
CA GLU A 95 -19.45 -6.30 -32.48
C GLU A 95 -18.80 -7.53 -31.81
N LEU A 96 -18.95 -8.70 -32.45
CA LEU A 96 -18.47 -9.97 -31.91
C LEU A 96 -16.96 -10.02 -31.76
N GLY A 97 -16.22 -9.28 -32.59
CA GLY A 97 -14.75 -9.23 -32.55
C GLY A 97 -14.20 -8.53 -31.29
N THR A 98 -14.98 -7.62 -30.70
CA THR A 98 -14.64 -6.91 -29.46
C THR A 98 -15.34 -7.50 -28.22
N GLY A 99 -16.07 -8.62 -28.38
CA GLY A 99 -16.80 -9.27 -27.28
C GLY A 99 -18.15 -8.62 -26.97
N LEU A 100 -18.61 -7.66 -27.78
CA LEU A 100 -19.92 -7.04 -27.65
C LEU A 100 -20.98 -7.85 -28.39
N SER A 101 -21.60 -8.81 -27.73
CA SER A 101 -22.63 -9.66 -28.34
C SER A 101 -23.94 -8.92 -28.66
N ARG A 102 -24.16 -7.73 -28.11
CA ARG A 102 -25.37 -6.90 -28.27
C ARG A 102 -25.05 -5.41 -28.20
N ARG A 103 -25.95 -4.59 -28.74
CA ARG A 103 -25.83 -3.14 -28.61
C ARG A 103 -25.87 -2.70 -27.16
N LYS A 104 -25.19 -1.63 -26.85
CA LYS A 104 -25.16 -1.01 -25.53
C LYS A 104 -25.28 0.49 -25.61
N ILE A 105 -25.98 1.11 -24.65
CA ILE A 105 -25.88 2.54 -24.43
C ILE A 105 -24.80 2.76 -23.41
N LEU A 106 -23.80 3.55 -23.76
CA LEU A 106 -22.70 3.95 -22.90
C LEU A 106 -22.80 5.44 -22.60
N SER A 107 -22.90 5.82 -21.35
CA SER A 107 -22.82 7.22 -20.91
C SER A 107 -21.62 7.42 -20.01
N ALA A 108 -20.74 8.35 -20.38
CA ALA A 108 -19.65 8.76 -19.51
C ALA A 108 -20.21 9.52 -18.30
N ILE A 109 -19.69 9.20 -17.12
CA ILE A 109 -19.97 9.97 -15.92
C ILE A 109 -18.92 11.06 -15.84
N VAL A 110 -19.30 12.26 -16.25
CA VAL A 110 -18.42 13.43 -16.28
C VAL A 110 -19.00 14.52 -15.39
N GLU A 111 -18.17 15.05 -14.51
CA GLU A 111 -18.55 16.16 -13.67
C GLU A 111 -17.40 17.16 -13.57
N ARG A 112 -17.68 18.45 -13.83
CA ARG A 112 -16.70 19.54 -13.88
C ARG A 112 -15.48 19.28 -14.79
N GLY A 113 -15.71 18.55 -15.91
CA GLY A 113 -14.67 18.19 -16.85
C GLY A 113 -13.81 16.97 -16.44
N GLU A 114 -14.08 16.37 -15.28
CA GLU A 114 -13.41 15.14 -14.83
C GLU A 114 -14.26 13.92 -15.17
N HIS A 115 -13.65 12.93 -15.81
CA HIS A 115 -14.27 11.62 -16.08
C HIS A 115 -14.18 10.75 -14.82
N LEU A 116 -15.32 10.26 -14.34
CA LEU A 116 -15.45 9.54 -13.07
C LEU A 116 -15.75 8.06 -13.24
N GLY A 117 -16.30 7.65 -14.38
CA GLY A 117 -16.69 6.28 -14.65
C GLY A 117 -17.65 6.17 -15.82
N TRP A 118 -18.31 5.01 -15.94
CA TRP A 118 -19.19 4.70 -17.06
C TRP A 118 -20.50 4.07 -16.58
N LEU A 119 -21.62 4.54 -17.10
CA LEU A 119 -22.91 3.88 -16.97
C LEU A 119 -23.22 3.14 -18.26
N VAL A 120 -23.43 1.83 -18.17
CA VAL A 120 -23.67 0.95 -19.32
C VAL A 120 -25.05 0.33 -19.19
N VAL A 121 -25.85 0.44 -20.24
CA VAL A 121 -27.18 -0.18 -20.37
C VAL A 121 -27.15 -1.20 -21.50
N ASP A 122 -27.52 -2.44 -21.20
CA ASP A 122 -27.54 -3.54 -22.15
C ASP A 122 -28.86 -3.62 -22.92
N GLU A 123 -28.81 -3.91 -24.24
CA GLU A 123 -30.02 -4.14 -25.04
C GLU A 123 -30.62 -5.53 -24.71
N GLN A 124 -31.13 -5.67 -23.49
CA GLN A 124 -31.83 -6.88 -23.02
C GLN A 124 -32.81 -6.50 -21.91
N PRO A 125 -33.99 -7.14 -21.87
CA PRO A 125 -34.51 -8.19 -22.75
C PRO A 125 -35.16 -7.69 -24.05
N THR A 126 -35.32 -6.38 -24.20
CA THR A 126 -36.02 -5.74 -25.32
C THR A 126 -35.08 -4.82 -26.10
N PRO A 127 -35.38 -4.50 -27.39
CA PRO A 127 -34.68 -3.46 -28.13
C PRO A 127 -34.69 -2.10 -27.43
N PHE A 128 -33.71 -1.24 -27.74
CA PHE A 128 -33.67 0.10 -27.19
C PHE A 128 -34.85 0.94 -27.67
N HIS A 129 -35.41 1.72 -26.74
CA HIS A 129 -36.41 2.75 -27.02
C HIS A 129 -35.73 4.14 -27.06
N PRO A 130 -36.22 5.12 -27.81
CA PRO A 130 -35.63 6.47 -27.88
C PRO A 130 -35.50 7.17 -26.51
N THR A 131 -36.34 6.81 -25.54
CA THR A 131 -36.25 7.34 -24.16
C THR A 131 -35.12 6.72 -23.32
N ASP A 132 -34.58 5.57 -23.71
CA ASP A 132 -33.54 4.88 -22.92
C ASP A 132 -32.23 5.71 -22.85
N GLU A 133 -31.87 6.41 -23.92
CA GLU A 133 -30.71 7.32 -23.93
C GLU A 133 -30.92 8.47 -22.95
N TYR A 134 -32.13 9.08 -22.95
CA TYR A 134 -32.47 10.16 -22.04
C TYR A 134 -32.44 9.72 -20.58
N VAL A 135 -33.04 8.57 -20.27
CA VAL A 135 -32.99 7.98 -18.90
C VAL A 135 -31.56 7.74 -18.48
N THR A 136 -30.76 7.13 -19.37
CA THR A 136 -29.32 6.85 -19.09
C THR A 136 -28.58 8.15 -18.81
N LEU A 137 -28.79 9.21 -19.60
CA LEU A 137 -28.16 10.52 -19.38
C LEU A 137 -28.53 11.12 -18.01
N ARG A 138 -29.83 11.08 -17.65
CA ARG A 138 -30.31 11.61 -16.36
C ARG A 138 -29.67 10.86 -15.18
N CYS A 139 -29.62 9.53 -15.25
CA CYS A 139 -29.01 8.69 -14.25
C CYS A 139 -27.48 8.94 -14.16
N ALA A 140 -26.79 9.03 -15.31
CA ALA A 140 -25.34 9.30 -15.34
C ALA A 140 -24.99 10.64 -14.70
N ARG A 141 -25.76 11.70 -14.99
CA ARG A 141 -25.59 13.02 -14.36
C ARG A 141 -25.84 12.98 -12.86
N ARG A 142 -26.88 12.24 -12.41
CA ARG A 142 -27.15 12.09 -10.98
C ARG A 142 -26.04 11.33 -10.25
N ILE A 143 -25.54 10.26 -10.87
CA ILE A 143 -24.38 9.50 -10.37
C ILE A 143 -23.16 10.43 -10.28
N GLY A 144 -22.88 11.24 -11.29
CA GLY A 144 -21.79 12.22 -11.28
C GLY A 144 -21.87 13.19 -10.10
N ALA A 145 -23.05 13.75 -9.84
CA ALA A 145 -23.28 14.62 -8.68
C ALA A 145 -23.04 13.89 -7.35
N GLN A 146 -23.45 12.62 -7.24
CA GLN A 146 -23.21 11.79 -6.05
C GLN A 146 -21.73 11.48 -5.85
N PHE A 147 -21.01 11.13 -6.90
CA PHE A 147 -19.56 10.93 -6.82
C PHE A 147 -18.83 12.18 -6.28
N LEU A 148 -19.22 13.38 -6.75
CA LEU A 148 -18.64 14.62 -6.22
C LEU A 148 -18.98 14.84 -4.74
N THR A 149 -20.23 14.61 -4.37
CA THR A 149 -20.68 14.75 -2.98
C THR A 149 -19.91 13.81 -2.08
N GLN A 150 -19.81 12.53 -2.47
CA GLN A 150 -19.06 11.52 -1.73
C GLN A 150 -17.58 11.89 -1.61
N ARG A 151 -16.94 12.33 -2.72
CA ARG A 151 -15.54 12.81 -2.70
C ARG A 151 -15.35 14.02 -1.77
N ARG A 152 -16.29 14.94 -1.74
CA ARG A 152 -16.23 16.09 -0.82
C ARG A 152 -16.32 15.67 0.62
N ILE A 153 -17.26 14.80 0.97
CA ILE A 153 -17.41 14.24 2.32
C ILE A 153 -16.13 13.53 2.72
N THR A 154 -15.63 12.63 1.87
CA THR A 154 -14.38 11.90 2.13
C THR A 154 -13.19 12.85 2.30
N ARG A 155 -13.09 13.90 1.47
CA ARG A 155 -12.02 14.90 1.59
C ARG A 155 -12.11 15.70 2.88
N VAL A 156 -13.31 16.11 3.30
CA VAL A 156 -13.53 16.83 4.56
C VAL A 156 -13.17 15.95 5.75
N ALA A 157 -13.62 14.70 5.77
CA ALA A 157 -13.27 13.75 6.82
C ALA A 157 -11.76 13.49 6.87
N TRP A 158 -11.12 13.31 5.71
CA TRP A 158 -9.66 13.16 5.59
C TRP A 158 -8.91 14.37 6.17
N ASN A 159 -9.31 15.57 5.76
CA ASN A 159 -8.67 16.81 6.24
C ASN A 159 -8.85 16.99 7.76
N ALA A 160 -10.02 16.64 8.30
CA ALA A 160 -10.28 16.70 9.74
C ALA A 160 -9.40 15.70 10.51
N ARG A 161 -9.30 14.44 10.03
CA ARG A 161 -8.40 13.42 10.61
C ARG A 161 -6.93 13.85 10.51
N SER A 162 -6.51 14.45 9.37
CA SER A 162 -5.15 14.98 9.19
C SER A 162 -4.85 16.16 10.12
N ALA A 163 -5.81 17.04 10.34
CA ALA A 163 -5.67 18.13 11.34
C ALA A 163 -5.52 17.58 12.76
N LEU A 164 -6.34 16.59 13.14
CA LEU A 164 -6.24 15.90 14.42
C LEU A 164 -4.88 15.25 14.61
N ALA A 165 -4.38 14.50 13.62
CA ALA A 165 -3.05 13.90 13.65
C ALA A 165 -1.95 14.93 13.92
N ARG A 166 -2.03 16.09 13.27
CA ARG A 166 -1.09 17.19 13.45
C ARG A 166 -1.15 17.80 14.86
N GLN A 167 -2.34 17.94 15.43
CA GLN A 167 -2.54 18.44 16.78
C GLN A 167 -1.99 17.45 17.82
N LEU A 168 -2.24 16.15 17.65
CA LEU A 168 -1.70 15.09 18.51
C LEU A 168 -0.16 15.12 18.57
N VAL A 169 0.49 15.25 17.41
CA VAL A 169 1.97 15.28 17.35
C VAL A 169 2.55 16.57 17.95
N ARG A 170 1.87 17.70 17.76
CA ARG A 170 2.31 18.99 18.31
C ARG A 170 2.07 19.13 19.79
N GLY A 171 1.17 18.32 20.36
CA GLY A 171 0.74 18.47 21.75
C GLY A 171 0.07 19.82 22.01
N SER A 172 -0.55 20.44 20.98
CA SER A 172 -1.13 21.78 21.06
C SER A 172 -2.65 21.70 21.17
N GLY A 173 -3.22 22.39 22.13
CA GLY A 173 -4.65 22.48 22.38
C GLY A 173 -5.07 21.90 23.73
N ALA A 174 -6.29 22.24 24.16
CA ALA A 174 -6.87 21.61 25.35
C ALA A 174 -7.20 20.15 25.02
N TRP A 175 -6.75 19.23 25.85
CA TRP A 175 -6.98 17.79 25.64
C TRP A 175 -8.46 17.44 25.49
N ALA A 176 -9.35 18.13 26.22
CA ALA A 176 -10.79 17.94 26.13
C ALA A 176 -11.34 18.26 24.73
N ASP A 177 -10.84 19.32 24.09
CA ASP A 177 -11.28 19.71 22.74
C ASP A 177 -10.79 18.72 21.69
N LEU A 178 -9.56 18.21 21.86
CA LEU A 178 -9.01 17.15 21.01
C LEU A 178 -9.82 15.86 21.13
N ALA A 179 -10.17 15.45 22.35
CA ALA A 179 -10.94 14.23 22.60
C ALA A 179 -12.36 14.34 22.00
N ALA A 180 -13.04 15.47 22.18
CA ALA A 180 -14.37 15.68 21.58
C ALA A 180 -14.34 15.65 20.05
N GLY A 181 -13.33 16.30 19.43
CA GLY A 181 -13.15 16.28 17.98
C GLY A 181 -12.85 14.89 17.44
N ALA A 182 -12.06 14.11 18.17
CA ALA A 182 -11.68 12.75 17.80
C ALA A 182 -12.83 11.76 17.92
N GLU A 183 -13.66 11.88 18.96
CA GLU A 183 -14.87 11.06 19.13
C GLU A 183 -15.81 11.22 17.94
N TYR A 184 -16.00 12.46 17.45
CA TYR A 184 -16.79 12.73 16.25
C TYR A 184 -16.21 12.07 14.99
N LEU A 185 -14.89 11.93 14.92
CA LEU A 185 -14.17 11.29 13.80
C LEU A 185 -14.01 9.78 13.97
N GLY A 186 -14.48 9.19 15.07
CA GLY A 186 -14.32 7.80 15.41
C GLY A 186 -12.86 7.42 15.73
N VAL A 187 -12.04 8.36 16.24
CA VAL A 187 -10.61 8.17 16.51
C VAL A 187 -10.37 8.04 18.02
N ASN A 188 -9.67 6.99 18.44
CA ASN A 188 -9.22 6.86 19.81
C ASN A 188 -7.95 7.68 20.05
N VAL A 189 -8.07 8.83 20.73
CA VAL A 189 -6.93 9.72 21.05
C VAL A 189 -5.99 9.15 22.11
N HIS A 190 -6.46 8.23 22.94
CA HIS A 190 -5.69 7.61 24.02
C HIS A 190 -4.87 6.41 23.54
N ALA A 191 -5.08 5.97 22.31
CA ALA A 191 -4.38 4.80 21.77
C ALA A 191 -2.87 5.06 21.69
N HIS A 192 -2.10 4.06 22.08
CA HIS A 192 -0.67 4.01 21.80
C HIS A 192 -0.45 3.93 20.28
N ARG A 193 0.56 4.63 19.78
CA ARG A 193 0.87 4.63 18.34
C ARG A 193 2.36 4.57 18.06
N ALA A 194 2.72 3.89 16.98
CA ALA A 194 4.00 4.08 16.32
C ALA A 194 3.87 5.20 15.28
N LEU A 195 4.86 6.05 15.18
CA LEU A 195 4.91 7.10 14.19
C LEU A 195 5.86 6.72 13.06
N VAL A 196 5.42 6.95 11.83
CA VAL A 196 6.20 6.70 10.63
C VAL A 196 6.39 8.02 9.90
N TYR A 197 7.64 8.41 9.71
CA TYR A 197 7.97 9.56 8.88
C TYR A 197 8.44 9.09 7.52
N VAL A 198 7.73 9.50 6.46
CA VAL A 198 8.06 9.20 5.06
C VAL A 198 8.54 10.47 4.41
N ARG A 199 9.78 10.45 3.91
CA ARG A 199 10.34 11.58 3.17
C ARG A 199 9.77 11.63 1.75
N GLU A 200 9.32 12.80 1.33
CA GLU A 200 8.94 13.05 -0.05
C GLU A 200 10.17 13.37 -0.91
N SER A 201 10.16 12.88 -2.14
CA SER A 201 11.15 13.18 -3.17
C SER A 201 10.46 13.75 -4.41
N GLU A 202 11.22 14.30 -5.35
CA GLU A 202 10.67 14.74 -6.64
C GLU A 202 9.99 13.57 -7.34
N GLY A 203 8.75 13.78 -7.81
CA GLY A 203 7.94 12.75 -8.45
C GLY A 203 7.08 11.90 -7.50
N THR A 204 7.07 12.19 -6.18
CA THR A 204 6.15 11.56 -5.24
C THR A 204 4.69 11.83 -5.66
N PRO A 205 3.83 10.78 -5.79
CA PRO A 205 2.42 10.97 -6.13
C PRO A 205 1.68 11.86 -5.11
N GLU A 206 0.77 12.70 -5.59
CA GLU A 206 0.01 13.60 -4.70
C GLU A 206 -0.86 12.86 -3.68
N ASP A 207 -1.27 11.64 -3.99
CA ASP A 207 -2.13 10.79 -3.17
C ASP A 207 -1.36 9.68 -2.42
N LEU A 208 -0.02 9.75 -2.39
CA LEU A 208 0.80 8.73 -1.73
C LEU A 208 0.42 8.53 -0.26
N ASP A 209 0.12 9.59 0.47
CA ASP A 209 -0.31 9.52 1.87
C ASP A 209 -1.60 8.70 2.04
N ARG A 210 -2.58 8.88 1.14
CA ARG A 210 -3.81 8.10 1.14
C ARG A 210 -3.54 6.64 0.79
N SER A 211 -2.76 6.40 -0.24
CA SER A 211 -2.42 5.04 -0.69
C SER A 211 -1.66 4.26 0.39
N LEU A 212 -0.74 4.91 1.11
CA LEU A 212 -0.02 4.33 2.25
C LEU A 212 -0.96 3.99 3.40
N VAL A 213 -1.90 4.89 3.74
CA VAL A 213 -2.92 4.64 4.78
C VAL A 213 -3.77 3.44 4.39
N GLU A 214 -4.38 3.44 3.19
CA GLU A 214 -5.25 2.37 2.72
C GLU A 214 -4.53 1.02 2.67
N HIS A 215 -3.26 1.00 2.21
CA HIS A 215 -2.46 -0.23 2.19
C HIS A 215 -2.19 -0.73 3.62
N THR A 216 -1.75 0.15 4.51
CA THR A 216 -1.37 -0.20 5.88
C THR A 216 -2.57 -0.65 6.70
N GLU A 217 -3.71 0.06 6.61
CA GLU A 217 -4.95 -0.33 7.28
C GLU A 217 -5.44 -1.71 6.80
N ARG A 218 -5.39 -1.97 5.49
CA ARG A 218 -5.78 -3.27 4.92
C ARG A 218 -4.85 -4.41 5.36
N ALA A 219 -3.54 -4.16 5.39
CA ALA A 219 -2.56 -5.18 5.73
C ALA A 219 -2.51 -5.51 7.24
N LEU A 220 -2.72 -4.50 8.08
CA LEU A 220 -2.56 -4.65 9.54
C LEU A 220 -3.89 -4.76 10.28
N GLY A 221 -5.00 -4.26 9.73
CA GLY A 221 -6.27 -4.11 10.42
C GLY A 221 -6.23 -3.10 11.56
N LEU A 222 -5.33 -2.11 11.48
CA LEU A 222 -5.10 -1.09 12.51
C LEU A 222 -5.49 0.28 11.98
N GLU A 223 -5.96 1.17 12.86
CA GLU A 223 -6.25 2.56 12.49
C GLU A 223 -4.97 3.32 12.14
N VAL A 224 -5.00 4.07 11.05
CA VAL A 224 -3.91 4.93 10.61
C VAL A 224 -4.40 6.35 10.42
N LEU A 225 -3.80 7.29 11.13
CA LEU A 225 -3.96 8.71 10.87
C LEU A 225 -2.77 9.19 10.04
N SER A 226 -3.01 10.13 9.12
CA SER A 226 -1.93 10.73 8.34
C SER A 226 -1.98 12.24 8.37
N THR A 227 -0.81 12.86 8.27
CA THR A 227 -0.69 14.28 7.99
C THR A 227 0.51 14.54 7.10
N ARG A 228 0.35 15.46 6.16
CA ARG A 228 1.40 15.89 5.24
C ARG A 228 1.94 17.23 5.67
N GLY A 229 3.25 17.35 5.75
CA GLY A 229 4.00 18.58 6.02
C GLY A 229 4.76 19.06 4.79
N SER A 230 5.63 20.06 4.96
CA SER A 230 6.49 20.58 3.89
C SER A 230 7.65 19.63 3.53
N GLU A 231 8.00 18.70 4.39
CA GLU A 231 9.19 17.85 4.23
C GLU A 231 8.83 16.38 4.05
N GLY A 232 7.54 15.99 4.20
CA GLY A 232 7.11 14.61 4.06
C GLY A 232 5.77 14.29 4.69
N ILE A 233 5.46 13.00 4.69
CA ILE A 233 4.24 12.43 5.22
C ILE A 233 4.51 11.84 6.60
N LEU A 234 3.60 12.04 7.53
CA LEU A 234 3.64 11.42 8.86
C LEU A 234 2.41 10.53 9.02
N LEU A 235 2.65 9.26 9.33
CA LEU A 235 1.59 8.30 9.69
C LEU A 235 1.66 8.04 11.20
N LEU A 236 0.50 7.96 11.84
CA LEU A 236 0.33 7.57 13.23
C LEU A 236 -0.47 6.26 13.23
N ILE A 237 0.18 5.15 13.48
CA ILE A 237 -0.38 3.81 13.37
C ILE A 237 -0.69 3.29 14.76
N GLU A 238 -1.95 2.93 15.00
CA GLU A 238 -2.39 2.40 16.28
C GLU A 238 -1.66 1.10 16.64
N ALA A 239 -1.29 0.97 17.91
CA ALA A 239 -0.67 -0.22 18.45
C ALA A 239 -1.60 -0.86 19.49
N PRO A 240 -2.05 -2.10 19.28
CA PRO A 240 -2.90 -2.80 20.24
C PRO A 240 -2.15 -3.06 21.56
N ASP A 241 -2.76 -2.76 22.69
CA ASP A 241 -2.15 -2.90 24.02
C ASP A 241 -1.72 -4.33 24.37
N HIS A 242 -2.37 -5.33 23.76
CA HIS A 242 -2.09 -6.74 24.00
C HIS A 242 -0.93 -7.31 23.17
N VAL A 243 -0.32 -6.50 22.29
CA VAL A 243 0.78 -6.93 21.42
C VAL A 243 2.07 -6.24 21.84
N ALA A 244 3.14 -7.01 22.01
CA ALA A 244 4.44 -6.44 22.36
C ALA A 244 4.91 -5.41 21.31
N SER A 245 5.33 -4.24 21.78
CA SER A 245 5.75 -3.09 20.97
C SER A 245 6.73 -3.47 19.83
N PRO A 246 7.80 -4.25 20.03
CA PRO A 246 8.70 -4.64 18.95
C PRO A 246 8.04 -5.50 17.88
N THR A 247 7.00 -6.26 18.22
CA THR A 247 6.27 -7.07 17.25
C THR A 247 5.38 -6.17 16.36
N VAL A 248 4.73 -5.17 16.95
CA VAL A 248 3.95 -4.18 16.20
C VAL A 248 4.85 -3.42 15.23
N VAL A 249 5.99 -2.90 15.71
CA VAL A 249 6.96 -2.15 14.88
C VAL A 249 7.44 -2.99 13.71
N ARG A 250 7.81 -4.25 13.91
CA ARG A 250 8.22 -5.14 12.80
C ARG A 250 7.11 -5.36 11.77
N ARG A 251 5.85 -5.55 12.21
CA ARG A 251 4.71 -5.70 11.30
C ARG A 251 4.47 -4.43 10.48
N ILE A 252 4.59 -3.26 11.11
CA ILE A 252 4.49 -1.96 10.44
C ILE A 252 5.59 -1.83 9.38
N THR A 253 6.85 -2.11 9.75
CA THR A 253 8.00 -2.03 8.83
C THR A 253 7.78 -2.93 7.61
N ALA A 254 7.42 -4.20 7.81
CA ALA A 254 7.15 -5.15 6.72
C ALA A 254 5.98 -4.71 5.82
N SER A 255 4.90 -4.17 6.40
CA SER A 255 3.77 -3.63 5.63
C SER A 255 4.19 -2.44 4.76
N LEU A 256 5.01 -1.55 5.30
CA LEU A 256 5.51 -0.38 4.56
C LEU A 256 6.53 -0.75 3.48
N GLU A 257 7.36 -1.77 3.69
CA GLU A 257 8.24 -2.31 2.66
C GLU A 257 7.45 -2.84 1.46
N THR A 258 6.37 -3.59 1.73
CA THR A 258 5.46 -4.09 0.70
C THR A 258 4.75 -2.92 -0.01
N ALA A 259 4.20 -1.97 0.75
CA ALA A 259 3.57 -0.77 0.20
C ALA A 259 4.54 0.05 -0.68
N ALA A 260 5.78 0.21 -0.25
CA ALA A 260 6.81 0.93 -1.00
C ALA A 260 7.13 0.26 -2.34
N ALA A 261 7.22 -1.09 -2.35
CA ALA A 261 7.46 -1.84 -3.58
C ALA A 261 6.29 -1.74 -4.57
N GLU A 262 5.04 -1.75 -4.08
CA GLU A 262 3.84 -1.66 -4.92
C GLU A 262 3.56 -0.24 -5.41
N LEU A 263 3.65 0.76 -4.52
CA LEU A 263 3.25 2.15 -4.80
C LEU A 263 4.36 2.98 -5.46
N ASN A 264 5.62 2.61 -5.23
CA ASN A 264 6.77 3.29 -5.80
C ASN A 264 7.82 2.28 -6.33
N PRO A 265 7.50 1.54 -7.41
CA PRO A 265 8.38 0.51 -7.96
C PRO A 265 9.69 1.07 -8.53
N THR A 266 9.74 2.35 -8.85
CA THR A 266 10.98 3.03 -9.31
C THR A 266 11.96 3.29 -8.18
N GLY A 267 11.54 3.09 -6.92
CA GLY A 267 12.37 3.31 -5.74
C GLY A 267 12.39 4.76 -5.25
N GLY A 268 13.15 4.98 -4.16
CA GLY A 268 13.34 6.31 -3.57
C GLY A 268 12.37 6.65 -2.42
N LEU A 269 11.45 5.77 -2.05
CA LEU A 269 10.67 5.95 -0.83
C LEU A 269 11.54 5.63 0.39
N ILE A 270 11.70 6.63 1.25
CA ILE A 270 12.45 6.51 2.50
C ILE A 270 11.52 6.72 3.67
N ALA A 271 11.45 5.76 4.58
CA ALA A 271 10.61 5.81 5.76
C ALA A 271 11.35 5.37 7.02
N GLY A 272 11.11 6.09 8.11
CA GLY A 272 11.59 5.75 9.45
C GLY A 272 10.43 5.47 10.38
N VAL A 273 10.51 4.38 11.14
CA VAL A 273 9.49 3.94 12.09
C VAL A 273 9.99 4.13 13.51
N SER A 274 9.22 4.82 14.36
CA SER A 274 9.53 4.99 15.79
C SER A 274 9.18 3.75 16.60
N SER A 275 9.59 3.73 17.86
CA SER A 275 8.96 2.88 18.88
C SER A 275 7.49 3.27 19.08
N VAL A 276 6.73 2.42 19.78
CA VAL A 276 5.34 2.70 20.18
C VAL A 276 5.34 3.63 21.39
N TYR A 277 4.52 4.66 21.34
CA TYR A 277 4.39 5.69 22.38
C TYR A 277 2.94 6.00 22.74
N GLU A 278 2.73 6.44 23.95
CA GLU A 278 1.52 7.10 24.39
C GLU A 278 1.40 8.51 23.80
N PRO A 279 0.20 9.11 23.74
CA PRO A 279 -0.04 10.38 23.03
C PRO A 279 0.83 11.56 23.51
N GLU A 280 1.12 11.66 24.80
CA GLU A 280 1.94 12.71 25.40
C GLU A 280 3.40 12.68 24.88
N SER A 281 3.82 11.54 24.36
CA SER A 281 5.18 11.30 23.85
C SER A 281 5.28 11.31 22.33
N PHE A 282 4.24 11.63 21.58
CA PHE A 282 4.26 11.61 20.09
C PHE A 282 5.28 12.57 19.49
N ALA A 283 5.56 13.71 20.13
CA ALA A 283 6.65 14.58 19.68
C ALA A 283 8.04 13.91 19.76
N ARG A 284 8.23 13.01 20.73
CA ARG A 284 9.44 12.18 20.83
C ARG A 284 9.46 11.11 19.73
N ALA A 285 8.34 10.40 19.54
CA ALA A 285 8.19 9.41 18.48
C ALA A 285 8.49 10.00 17.09
N TYR A 286 7.98 11.21 16.82
CA TYR A 286 8.27 11.93 15.58
C TYR A 286 9.77 12.22 15.39
N ARG A 287 10.46 12.68 16.46
CA ARG A 287 11.90 12.90 16.39
C ARG A 287 12.66 11.61 16.10
N GLU A 288 12.29 10.50 16.73
CA GLU A 288 12.89 9.18 16.48
C GLU A 288 12.73 8.75 15.02
N ALA A 289 11.52 8.81 14.48
CA ALA A 289 11.26 8.45 13.08
C ALA A 289 12.08 9.33 12.11
N ARG A 290 12.19 10.63 12.36
CA ARG A 290 13.04 11.54 11.57
C ARG A 290 14.54 11.24 11.71
N GLU A 291 15.01 10.86 12.87
CA GLU A 291 16.42 10.45 13.07
C GLU A 291 16.75 9.23 12.22
N VAL A 292 15.85 8.25 12.16
CA VAL A 292 16.01 7.07 11.28
C VAL A 292 16.13 7.50 9.82
N VAL A 293 15.23 8.35 9.33
CA VAL A 293 15.29 8.86 7.94
C VAL A 293 16.60 9.61 7.69
N ARG A 294 17.05 10.44 8.63
CA ARG A 294 18.36 11.14 8.50
C ARG A 294 19.53 10.16 8.39
N CYS A 295 19.50 9.07 9.15
CA CYS A 295 20.52 8.04 9.04
C CYS A 295 20.53 7.39 7.65
N ILE A 296 19.35 7.07 7.13
CA ILE A 296 19.22 6.53 5.76
C ILE A 296 19.77 7.53 4.75
N ASP A 297 19.32 8.78 4.76
CA ASP A 297 19.73 9.83 3.82
C ASP A 297 21.23 10.08 3.79
N ARG A 298 21.90 10.02 4.95
CA ARG A 298 23.32 10.31 5.08
C ARG A 298 24.22 9.21 4.58
N PHE A 299 23.76 7.96 4.66
CA PHE A 299 24.59 6.80 4.42
C PHE A 299 24.14 5.92 3.25
N THR A 300 22.94 6.12 2.72
CA THR A 300 22.44 5.38 1.55
C THR A 300 22.79 6.12 0.26
N HIS A 301 23.40 5.42 -0.69
CA HIS A 301 23.76 5.96 -2.00
C HIS A 301 22.89 5.41 -3.14
N GLY A 302 21.93 4.51 -2.83
CA GLY A 302 21.04 3.87 -3.81
C GLY A 302 19.69 4.56 -3.96
N THR A 303 19.03 4.29 -5.07
CA THR A 303 17.67 4.82 -5.40
C THR A 303 16.54 3.90 -4.94
N GLY A 304 16.85 2.78 -4.26
CA GLY A 304 15.85 1.82 -3.79
C GLY A 304 14.99 2.34 -2.63
N ASN A 305 13.83 1.72 -2.46
CA ASN A 305 12.97 1.97 -1.29
C ASN A 305 13.67 1.51 -0.01
N ARG A 306 13.55 2.29 1.06
CA ARG A 306 14.18 2.02 2.35
C ARG A 306 13.22 2.30 3.50
N VAL A 307 12.89 1.27 4.24
CA VAL A 307 12.08 1.37 5.46
C VAL A 307 12.88 0.77 6.60
N LEU A 308 13.15 1.55 7.65
CA LEU A 308 13.85 1.09 8.83
C LEU A 308 13.09 1.50 10.09
N ALA A 309 13.16 0.66 11.12
CA ALA A 309 12.69 1.00 12.44
C ALA A 309 13.84 1.56 13.30
N VAL A 310 13.47 2.28 14.35
CA VAL A 310 14.42 2.77 15.35
C VAL A 310 15.26 1.65 15.99
N ASP A 311 14.64 0.47 16.16
CA ASP A 311 15.30 -0.70 16.73
C ASP A 311 16.37 -1.29 15.80
N ASP A 312 16.25 -1.11 14.49
CA ASP A 312 17.25 -1.57 13.50
C ASP A 312 18.58 -0.82 13.64
N LEU A 313 18.53 0.44 14.09
CA LEU A 313 19.71 1.29 14.32
C LEU A 313 20.16 1.29 15.78
N GLY A 314 19.26 0.95 16.70
CA GLY A 314 19.53 0.97 18.12
C GLY A 314 20.14 2.29 18.61
N PRO A 315 21.06 2.27 19.60
CA PRO A 315 21.72 3.48 20.10
C PRO A 315 22.58 4.21 19.07
N ALA A 316 23.03 3.52 18.03
CA ALA A 316 23.88 4.10 16.99
C ALA A 316 23.22 5.27 16.25
N ARG A 317 21.87 5.29 16.17
CA ARG A 317 21.10 6.38 15.55
C ARG A 317 21.49 7.77 16.08
N LEU A 318 21.79 7.89 17.38
CA LEU A 318 22.05 9.18 18.04
C LEU A 318 23.28 9.88 17.46
N PHE A 319 24.33 9.13 17.12
CA PHE A 319 25.51 9.70 16.49
C PHE A 319 25.47 9.60 14.97
N LEU A 320 24.82 8.59 14.38
CA LEU A 320 24.66 8.50 12.93
C LEU A 320 23.81 9.64 12.37
N ALA A 321 22.74 10.02 13.06
CA ALA A 321 21.87 11.12 12.62
C ALA A 321 22.53 12.50 12.69
N ASN A 322 23.49 12.71 13.62
CA ASN A 322 24.01 14.04 13.97
C ASN A 322 25.53 14.15 13.86
N GLY A 323 26.28 13.03 13.87
CA GLY A 323 27.74 13.02 13.77
C GLY A 323 28.27 13.51 12.41
N GLU A 324 29.52 13.87 12.35
CA GLU A 324 30.17 14.23 11.09
C GLU A 324 30.41 12.99 10.22
N VAL A 325 30.02 13.05 8.94
CA VAL A 325 30.10 11.91 8.01
C VAL A 325 31.54 11.45 7.81
N SER A 326 32.50 12.38 7.76
CA SER A 326 33.93 12.09 7.66
C SER A 326 34.43 11.32 8.88
N ALA A 327 34.05 11.73 10.10
CA ALA A 327 34.44 11.05 11.33
C ALA A 327 33.87 9.63 11.39
N ILE A 328 32.63 9.45 10.94
CA ILE A 328 31.99 8.13 10.89
C ILE A 328 32.69 7.23 9.84
N ARG A 329 33.09 7.81 8.68
CA ARG A 329 33.87 7.05 7.69
C ARG A 329 35.22 6.59 8.24
N HIS A 330 35.98 7.48 8.85
CA HIS A 330 37.25 7.13 9.48
C HIS A 330 37.06 6.04 10.55
N PHE A 331 36.01 6.15 11.37
CA PHE A 331 35.69 5.10 12.36
C PHE A 331 35.46 3.73 11.70
N ILE A 332 34.77 3.68 10.54
CA ILE A 332 34.53 2.42 9.83
C ILE A 332 35.84 1.87 9.26
N ASP A 333 36.66 2.77 8.68
CA ASP A 333 37.96 2.39 8.13
C ASP A 333 38.91 1.88 9.24
N ASP A 334 38.88 2.49 10.42
CA ASP A 334 39.66 2.05 11.59
C ASP A 334 39.20 0.67 12.10
N MET A 335 37.90 0.38 12.08
CA MET A 335 37.33 -0.86 12.62
C MET A 335 37.33 -2.03 11.63
N LEU A 336 37.01 -1.75 10.37
CA LEU A 336 36.78 -2.78 9.35
C LEU A 336 37.67 -2.62 8.12
N GLY A 337 38.56 -1.62 8.07
CA GLY A 337 39.39 -1.31 6.90
C GLY A 337 39.95 -2.51 6.17
N PRO A 338 40.64 -3.46 6.88
CA PRO A 338 41.17 -4.67 6.26
C PRO A 338 40.11 -5.63 5.66
N LEU A 339 38.82 -5.40 5.92
CA LEU A 339 37.71 -6.21 5.44
C LEU A 339 36.87 -5.46 4.38
N LEU A 340 37.20 -4.22 4.08
CA LEU A 340 36.45 -3.40 3.12
C LEU A 340 36.91 -3.60 1.66
N ASP A 341 37.93 -4.42 1.44
CA ASP A 341 38.31 -4.84 0.09
C ASP A 341 37.12 -5.53 -0.60
N GLU A 342 36.89 -5.19 -1.86
CA GLU A 342 35.77 -5.74 -2.64
C GLU A 342 36.02 -7.19 -3.12
N ASP A 343 36.71 -7.99 -2.33
CA ASP A 343 36.91 -9.39 -2.63
C ASP A 343 35.83 -10.30 -1.98
N ALA A 344 35.65 -11.48 -2.57
CA ALA A 344 34.65 -12.43 -2.08
C ALA A 344 34.94 -12.93 -0.66
N ALA A 345 36.20 -13.01 -0.27
CA ALA A 345 36.61 -13.51 1.07
C ALA A 345 36.27 -12.46 2.15
N SER A 346 36.58 -11.19 1.92
CA SER A 346 36.23 -10.08 2.81
C SER A 346 34.70 -9.91 2.94
N THR A 347 33.98 -9.99 1.83
CA THR A 347 32.49 -9.99 1.82
C THR A 347 31.91 -11.13 2.68
N GLU A 348 32.47 -12.35 2.59
CA GLU A 348 32.04 -13.48 3.41
C GLU A 348 32.37 -13.32 4.91
N LEU A 349 33.47 -12.66 5.27
CA LEU A 349 33.80 -12.35 6.65
C LEU A 349 32.81 -11.32 7.23
N ILE A 350 32.52 -10.26 6.50
CA ILE A 350 31.52 -9.25 6.90
C ILE A 350 30.13 -9.88 7.03
N ARG A 351 29.72 -10.73 6.06
CA ARG A 351 28.46 -11.47 6.12
C ARG A 351 28.41 -12.38 7.36
N THR A 352 29.50 -13.08 7.68
CA THR A 352 29.59 -13.94 8.86
C THR A 352 29.43 -13.14 10.14
N LEU A 353 30.05 -11.96 10.24
CA LEU A 353 29.90 -11.04 11.37
C LEU A 353 28.46 -10.56 11.51
N ALA A 354 27.84 -10.11 10.44
CA ALA A 354 26.48 -9.61 10.45
C ALA A 354 25.49 -10.67 10.95
N VAL A 355 25.53 -11.87 10.34
CA VAL A 355 24.67 -12.99 10.75
C VAL A 355 24.97 -13.44 12.18
N TRP A 356 26.22 -13.40 12.62
CA TRP A 356 26.59 -13.77 13.99
C TRP A 356 25.97 -12.82 15.03
N PHE A 357 25.94 -11.51 14.78
CA PHE A 357 25.25 -10.55 15.63
C PHE A 357 23.74 -10.74 15.58
N GLU A 358 23.15 -10.92 14.40
CA GLU A 358 21.70 -11.19 14.22
C GLU A 358 21.25 -12.47 14.97
N GLN A 359 22.11 -13.48 15.03
CA GLN A 359 21.85 -14.73 15.75
C GLN A 359 22.25 -14.67 17.24
N ASN A 360 22.29 -13.46 17.83
CA ASN A 360 22.68 -13.23 19.22
C ASN A 360 24.01 -13.92 19.60
N ARG A 361 24.99 -13.85 18.73
CA ARG A 361 26.33 -14.39 18.88
C ARG A 361 26.37 -15.92 19.06
N GLY A 362 25.35 -16.62 18.59
CA GLY A 362 25.24 -18.08 18.70
C GLY A 362 25.94 -18.80 17.54
N MET A 363 27.06 -19.50 17.78
CA MET A 363 27.84 -20.22 16.76
C MET A 363 26.98 -21.17 15.92
N ARG A 364 26.20 -22.04 16.57
CA ARG A 364 25.35 -23.02 15.89
C ARG A 364 24.27 -22.37 15.06
N ARG A 365 23.57 -21.34 15.58
CA ARG A 365 22.53 -20.59 14.85
C ARG A 365 23.11 -19.88 13.65
N THR A 366 24.28 -19.25 13.80
CA THR A 366 25.00 -18.61 12.69
C THR A 366 25.37 -19.61 11.61
N ALA A 367 25.93 -20.77 12.00
CA ALA A 367 26.31 -21.85 11.08
C ALA A 367 25.08 -22.35 10.28
N THR A 368 23.97 -22.62 10.96
CA THR A 368 22.70 -23.03 10.31
C THR A 368 22.21 -21.95 9.34
N ARG A 369 22.22 -20.68 9.73
CA ARG A 369 21.74 -19.55 8.90
C ARG A 369 22.61 -19.32 7.67
N LEU A 370 23.92 -19.57 7.76
CA LEU A 370 24.88 -19.44 6.66
C LEU A 370 25.02 -20.72 5.82
N GLY A 371 24.41 -21.84 6.22
CA GLY A 371 24.54 -23.12 5.54
C GLY A 371 25.95 -23.70 5.62
N VAL A 372 26.70 -23.45 6.72
CA VAL A 372 28.08 -23.88 6.91
C VAL A 372 28.26 -24.65 8.24
N HIS A 373 29.40 -25.31 8.42
CA HIS A 373 29.71 -25.96 9.69
C HIS A 373 30.14 -24.94 10.77
N GLU A 374 29.89 -25.22 12.05
CA GLU A 374 30.28 -24.36 13.19
C GLU A 374 31.78 -24.00 13.21
N ASN A 375 32.63 -24.94 12.85
CA ASN A 375 34.06 -24.70 12.75
C ASN A 375 34.42 -23.66 11.68
N THR A 376 33.67 -23.60 10.58
CA THR A 376 33.86 -22.57 9.56
C THR A 376 33.52 -21.19 10.10
N VAL A 377 32.44 -21.05 10.87
CA VAL A 377 32.10 -19.79 11.54
C VAL A 377 33.21 -19.39 12.51
N ARG A 378 33.70 -20.30 13.32
CA ARG A 378 34.78 -20.05 14.27
C ARG A 378 36.06 -19.60 13.55
N LEU A 379 36.44 -20.29 12.48
CA LEU A 379 37.59 -19.93 11.66
C LEU A 379 37.47 -18.53 11.05
N ARG A 380 36.29 -18.20 10.50
CA ARG A 380 36.02 -16.87 9.93
C ARG A 380 36.11 -15.77 10.98
N LEU A 381 35.51 -15.96 12.17
CA LEU A 381 35.61 -14.98 13.27
C LEU A 381 37.05 -14.84 13.79
N SER A 382 37.81 -15.94 13.85
CA SER A 382 39.24 -15.89 14.16
C SER A 382 40.05 -15.14 13.08
N ARG A 383 39.68 -15.31 11.80
CA ARG A 383 40.32 -14.58 10.70
C ARG A 383 40.04 -13.07 10.80
N VAL A 384 38.82 -12.68 11.16
CA VAL A 384 38.47 -11.28 11.45
C VAL A 384 39.38 -10.71 12.52
N HIS A 385 39.57 -11.45 13.64
CA HIS A 385 40.47 -11.03 14.72
C HIS A 385 41.91 -10.82 14.24
N VAL A 386 42.42 -11.73 13.42
CA VAL A 386 43.78 -11.60 12.85
C VAL A 386 43.93 -10.39 11.94
N LEU A 387 42.91 -10.11 11.14
CA LEU A 387 42.96 -9.00 10.16
C LEU A 387 42.76 -7.64 10.80
N THR A 388 41.81 -7.51 11.73
CA THR A 388 41.41 -6.23 12.34
C THR A 388 42.04 -5.98 13.70
N GLY A 389 42.61 -6.98 14.34
CA GLY A 389 43.07 -6.90 15.73
C GLY A 389 41.94 -6.93 16.77
N LEU A 390 40.67 -6.96 16.33
CA LEU A 390 39.50 -6.84 17.21
C LEU A 390 38.98 -8.21 17.64
N ASN A 391 38.93 -8.45 18.95
CA ASN A 391 38.40 -9.68 19.51
C ASN A 391 36.90 -9.67 19.65
N VAL A 392 36.18 -10.06 18.56
CA VAL A 392 34.72 -10.10 18.52
C VAL A 392 34.08 -11.14 19.42
N THR A 393 34.83 -12.19 19.82
CA THR A 393 34.27 -13.29 20.63
C THR A 393 34.45 -13.09 22.12
N GLY A 394 35.42 -12.25 22.54
CA GLY A 394 35.82 -12.12 23.95
C GLY A 394 35.80 -10.71 24.51
N ASP A 395 35.61 -9.65 23.70
CA ASP A 395 35.66 -8.27 24.14
C ASP A 395 34.41 -7.51 23.77
N ALA A 396 33.68 -6.99 24.78
CA ALA A 396 32.40 -6.28 24.59
C ALA A 396 32.57 -4.94 23.87
N SER A 397 33.68 -4.21 24.08
CA SER A 397 33.94 -2.94 23.40
C SER A 397 34.22 -3.15 21.94
N HIS A 398 34.99 -4.18 21.59
CA HIS A 398 35.23 -4.58 20.20
C HIS A 398 33.91 -5.03 19.52
N GLN A 399 33.07 -5.78 20.23
CA GLN A 399 31.76 -6.18 19.73
C GLN A 399 30.87 -4.95 19.40
N LEU A 400 30.81 -3.97 20.31
CA LEU A 400 30.01 -2.76 20.10
C LEU A 400 30.55 -1.96 18.91
N SER A 401 31.86 -1.78 18.82
CA SER A 401 32.48 -1.01 17.73
C SER A 401 32.24 -1.65 16.37
N ILE A 402 32.46 -2.96 16.25
CA ILE A 402 32.21 -3.69 15.00
C ILE A 402 30.74 -3.71 14.65
N HIS A 403 29.84 -3.96 15.62
CA HIS A 403 28.41 -3.95 15.37
C HIS A 403 27.94 -2.58 14.86
N THR A 404 28.45 -1.51 15.43
CA THR A 404 28.17 -0.13 14.97
C THR A 404 28.67 0.11 13.54
N ALA A 405 29.88 -0.33 13.20
CA ALA A 405 30.43 -0.20 11.86
C ALA A 405 29.62 -1.02 10.84
N LEU A 406 29.18 -2.23 11.20
CA LEU A 406 28.31 -3.05 10.36
C LEU A 406 26.95 -2.41 10.08
N LEU A 407 26.35 -1.69 11.04
CA LEU A 407 25.10 -0.94 10.82
C LEU A 407 25.27 0.11 9.71
N VAL A 408 26.41 0.80 9.68
CA VAL A 408 26.68 1.78 8.62
C VAL A 408 26.90 1.10 7.26
N LEU A 409 27.62 -0.01 7.22
CA LEU A 409 27.79 -0.79 5.98
C LEU A 409 26.44 -1.29 5.44
N ARG A 410 25.52 -1.71 6.32
CA ARG A 410 24.17 -2.08 5.96
C ARG A 410 23.39 -0.92 5.36
N LEU A 411 23.50 0.29 5.94
CA LEU A 411 22.90 1.50 5.39
C LEU A 411 23.47 1.88 4.00
N ARG A 412 24.76 1.57 3.78
CA ARG A 412 25.47 1.81 2.49
C ARG A 412 25.18 0.75 1.44
N ASP A 413 24.34 -0.23 1.73
CA ASP A 413 24.00 -1.30 0.79
C ASP A 413 25.20 -2.17 0.39
N HIS A 414 26.10 -2.42 1.36
CA HIS A 414 27.29 -3.23 1.12
C HIS A 414 26.87 -4.66 0.70
N PRO A 415 27.54 -5.27 -0.32
CA PRO A 415 27.16 -6.58 -0.89
C PRO A 415 27.03 -7.72 0.12
N ALA A 416 27.74 -7.65 1.25
CA ALA A 416 27.65 -8.65 2.33
C ALA A 416 26.23 -8.77 2.94
N PHE A 417 25.38 -7.76 2.79
CA PHE A 417 24.01 -7.74 3.32
C PHE A 417 22.97 -8.17 2.29
N HIS A 418 23.34 -8.33 1.01
CA HIS A 418 22.47 -8.87 -0.02
C HIS A 418 22.34 -10.38 0.19
N ILE A 419 21.25 -10.83 0.80
CA ILE A 419 20.95 -12.26 0.90
C ILE A 419 20.36 -12.67 -0.46
N GLU A 420 21.18 -13.31 -1.31
CA GLU A 420 20.62 -14.09 -2.41
C GLU A 420 19.71 -15.17 -1.79
N SER A 421 18.43 -15.17 -2.19
CA SER A 421 17.46 -16.20 -1.83
C SER A 421 17.81 -17.53 -2.54
N ARG A 422 18.93 -18.13 -2.16
CA ARG A 422 19.43 -19.39 -2.73
C ARG A 422 18.87 -20.64 -2.05
N CYS A 423 17.90 -20.51 -1.14
CA CYS A 423 17.36 -21.64 -0.37
C CYS A 423 15.92 -22.03 -0.72
N ALA A 424 15.40 -21.68 -1.92
CA ALA A 424 14.04 -22.07 -2.31
C ALA A 424 13.95 -23.08 -3.47
N GLU A 425 15.08 -23.63 -3.96
CA GLU A 425 15.06 -24.50 -5.17
C GLU A 425 15.59 -25.92 -4.94
N THR A 426 15.60 -26.46 -3.74
CA THR A 426 15.94 -27.89 -3.54
C THR A 426 15.09 -28.54 -2.47
N ASP A 427 13.77 -28.62 -2.71
CA ASP A 427 12.93 -29.62 -2.05
C ASP A 427 11.82 -30.09 -3.02
N GLU A 428 12.23 -30.62 -4.17
CA GLU A 428 11.38 -31.57 -4.90
C GLU A 428 11.51 -32.93 -4.18
N PRO A 429 10.39 -33.49 -3.67
CA PRO A 429 10.44 -34.84 -3.13
C PRO A 429 10.75 -35.83 -4.24
N LYS A 430 11.89 -36.49 -4.16
CA LYS A 430 12.24 -37.63 -4.99
C LYS A 430 11.07 -38.61 -5.01
N ARG A 431 10.41 -38.76 -6.16
CA ARG A 431 9.50 -39.86 -6.44
C ARG A 431 10.22 -41.15 -6.18
N ILE A 432 9.73 -41.91 -5.20
CA ILE A 432 10.11 -43.30 -5.00
C ILE A 432 9.51 -44.09 -6.17
N ASP A 433 10.34 -44.50 -7.09
CA ASP A 433 9.98 -45.46 -8.12
C ASP A 433 9.54 -46.77 -7.45
N THR A 434 8.28 -47.10 -7.61
CA THR A 434 7.70 -48.38 -7.22
C THR A 434 8.34 -49.49 -8.10
N LEU A 435 9.00 -50.42 -7.44
CA LEU A 435 9.49 -51.67 -8.00
C LEU A 435 8.35 -52.49 -8.65
N PRO A 436 8.56 -53.13 -9.80
CA PRO A 436 7.55 -53.98 -10.41
C PRO A 436 7.39 -55.29 -9.62
N ASP A 437 6.15 -55.67 -9.41
CA ASP A 437 5.67 -56.89 -8.77
C ASP A 437 5.85 -58.07 -9.77
N GLU A 438 6.99 -58.78 -9.65
CA GLU A 438 7.14 -60.11 -10.24
C GLU A 438 6.75 -61.15 -9.20
N ARG A 439 5.53 -61.67 -9.28
CA ARG A 439 5.18 -63.09 -8.96
C ARG A 439 3.73 -63.36 -9.27
N ARG A 440 3.51 -64.03 -10.41
CA ARG A 440 2.53 -65.11 -10.53
C ARG A 440 2.77 -65.88 -11.82
N SER A 441 3.40 -67.02 -11.70
CA SER A 441 3.15 -68.18 -12.51
C SER A 441 3.78 -69.39 -11.82
N ALA A 442 2.98 -70.15 -11.17
CA ALA A 442 2.96 -71.62 -11.08
C ALA A 442 1.83 -72.05 -10.16
#